data_1fe53fb5699c1dd0bb2d1d2ddc313d92
#
_entry.id   1fe53fb5699c1dd0bb2d1d2ddc313d92
#
_cell.length_a   1.000
_cell.length_b   1.000
_cell.length_c   1.000
_cell.angle_alpha   90.00
_cell.angle_beta   90.00
_cell.angle_gamma   90.00
#
_symmetry.space_group_name_H-M   'P 1'
#
loop_
_entity.id
_entity.type
_entity.pdbx_description
1 polymer ?
#
loop_
_entity_poly.entity_id
_entity_poly.type
_entity_poly.pdbx_seq_one_letter_code
_entity_poly.pdbx_strand_id
1 'polypeptide(L)'
;MEIIDNKAVKFLVRNPDRITSVIPKSKYIGEVEPGVHEIVVHFGLEEAQVLKNLKIKGVRSPIAFTYDWPGIYKPFAHQKTTAEFLTLHKRCYLLSEQGTGKTGAALWAIDYLLTKKKIKRALIVCPMSIMRSAWVADAFKCVMHRNINVASGTKEQRTD
;
A
#
# COMPACT_ATOMS: atom_id res chain seq x y z
N MET A 1 7.30 17.75 2.06
CA MET A 1 7.54 16.60 1.16
C MET A 1 6.83 16.88 -0.14
N GLU A 2 7.54 16.88 -1.23
CA GLU A 2 7.07 17.18 -2.58
C GLU A 2 7.29 15.94 -3.47
N ILE A 3 6.28 15.55 -4.24
CA ILE A 3 6.37 14.42 -5.17
C ILE A 3 6.59 14.98 -6.56
N ILE A 4 7.66 14.54 -7.23
CA ILE A 4 8.07 15.00 -8.54
C ILE A 4 7.76 13.89 -9.56
N ASP A 5 6.87 14.16 -10.52
CA ASP A 5 6.50 13.31 -11.65
C ASP A 5 6.14 11.87 -11.25
N ASN A 6 5.62 11.66 -10.04
CA ASN A 6 5.35 10.33 -9.47
C ASN A 6 6.57 9.37 -9.48
N LYS A 7 7.79 9.90 -9.64
CA LYS A 7 9.04 9.14 -9.73
C LYS A 7 10.01 9.42 -8.60
N ALA A 8 9.95 10.61 -8.03
CA ALA A 8 10.84 11.03 -6.96
C ALA A 8 10.09 11.79 -5.86
N VAL A 9 10.64 11.76 -4.66
CA VAL A 9 10.17 12.52 -3.51
C VAL A 9 11.29 13.39 -3.00
N LYS A 10 11.02 14.69 -2.90
CA LYS A 10 11.93 15.70 -2.37
C LYS A 10 11.46 16.16 -1.00
N PHE A 11 12.35 16.25 -0.05
CA PHE A 11 12.03 16.70 1.30
C PHE A 11 13.27 17.19 2.07
N LEU A 12 13.02 17.91 3.17
CA LEU A 12 14.04 18.48 4.03
C LEU A 12 14.28 17.60 5.26
N VAL A 13 15.55 17.45 5.64
CA VAL A 13 16.00 16.69 6.79
C VAL A 13 17.16 17.38 7.49
N ARG A 14 17.32 17.12 8.79
CA ARG A 14 18.48 17.59 9.55
C ARG A 14 19.69 16.67 9.46
N ASN A 15 19.47 15.40 9.24
CA ASN A 15 20.55 14.42 9.09
C ASN A 15 20.34 13.63 7.81
N PRO A 16 20.96 14.04 6.67
CA PRO A 16 20.82 13.38 5.40
C PRO A 16 21.45 11.98 5.38
N ASP A 17 22.54 11.75 6.11
CA ASP A 17 23.26 10.47 6.13
C ASP A 17 22.39 9.32 6.64
N ARG A 18 21.50 9.61 7.57
CA ARG A 18 20.55 8.63 8.10
C ARG A 18 19.63 8.03 7.00
N ILE A 19 19.43 8.75 5.92
CA ILE A 19 18.56 8.33 4.82
C ILE A 19 19.40 7.80 3.67
N THR A 20 20.44 8.52 3.28
CA THR A 20 21.28 8.12 2.15
C THR A 20 22.07 6.83 2.40
N SER A 21 22.38 6.52 3.66
CA SER A 21 23.03 5.25 4.02
C SER A 21 22.13 4.02 3.90
N VAL A 22 20.80 4.19 4.00
CA VAL A 22 19.82 3.08 3.97
C VAL A 22 19.03 3.00 2.68
N ILE A 23 18.95 4.10 1.91
CA ILE A 23 18.24 4.15 0.64
C ILE A 23 19.22 4.39 -0.50
N PRO A 24 19.65 3.34 -1.21
CA PRO A 24 20.63 3.50 -2.29
C PRO A 24 20.17 4.43 -3.42
N LYS A 25 18.84 4.50 -3.65
CA LYS A 25 18.23 5.38 -4.65
C LYS A 25 17.86 6.74 -4.05
N SER A 26 18.80 7.32 -3.30
CA SER A 26 18.66 8.67 -2.75
C SER A 26 19.81 9.55 -3.22
N LYS A 27 19.56 10.85 -3.33
CA LYS A 27 20.55 11.85 -3.73
C LYS A 27 20.48 13.04 -2.79
N TYR A 28 21.62 13.41 -2.22
CA TYR A 28 21.79 14.67 -1.52
C TYR A 28 21.84 15.81 -2.54
N ILE A 29 21.09 16.86 -2.31
CA ILE A 29 21.03 18.03 -3.22
C ILE A 29 21.87 19.17 -2.67
N GLY A 30 21.69 19.51 -1.39
CA GLY A 30 22.41 20.60 -0.76
C GLY A 30 21.83 21.00 0.59
N GLU A 31 22.48 21.95 1.23
CA GLU A 31 21.97 22.62 2.42
C GLU A 31 21.14 23.82 1.97
N VAL A 32 19.91 23.92 2.49
CA VAL A 32 18.96 25.00 2.16
C VAL A 32 19.00 26.09 3.23
N GLU A 33 19.11 25.67 4.49
CA GLU A 33 19.25 26.52 5.66
C GLU A 33 20.26 25.88 6.62
N PRO A 34 20.90 26.62 7.53
CA PRO A 34 21.85 26.04 8.48
C PRO A 34 21.30 24.81 9.20
N GLY A 35 21.90 23.65 8.96
CA GLY A 35 21.51 22.36 9.52
C GLY A 35 20.25 21.74 8.89
N VAL A 36 19.74 22.28 7.79
CA VAL A 36 18.59 21.73 7.04
C VAL A 36 19.01 21.39 5.62
N HIS A 37 18.94 20.13 5.29
CA HIS A 37 19.43 19.57 4.03
C HIS A 37 18.29 19.08 3.16
N GLU A 38 18.41 19.32 1.86
CA GLU A 38 17.47 18.82 0.86
C GLU A 38 17.98 17.51 0.27
N ILE A 39 17.08 16.51 0.24
CA ILE A 39 17.36 15.21 -0.38
C ILE A 39 16.22 14.82 -1.32
N VAL A 40 16.58 14.06 -2.33
CA VAL A 40 15.66 13.42 -3.28
C VAL A 40 15.81 11.92 -3.18
N VAL A 41 14.68 11.22 -3.10
CA VAL A 41 14.61 9.76 -3.00
C VAL A 41 13.69 9.26 -4.10
N HIS A 42 14.01 8.10 -4.68
CA HIS A 42 13.09 7.43 -5.61
C HIS A 42 11.72 7.19 -4.96
N PHE A 43 10.64 7.50 -5.68
CA PHE A 43 9.28 7.30 -5.19
C PHE A 43 8.79 5.88 -5.47
N GLY A 44 9.35 4.92 -4.76
CA GLY A 44 8.96 3.51 -4.79
C GLY A 44 8.30 3.07 -3.49
N LEU A 45 7.65 1.90 -3.52
CA LEU A 45 7.00 1.36 -2.32
C LEU A 45 8.01 0.99 -1.23
N GLU A 46 9.16 0.44 -1.61
CA GLU A 46 10.23 0.07 -0.66
C GLU A 46 10.79 1.30 0.03
N GLU A 47 11.11 2.33 -0.76
CA GLU A 47 11.64 3.59 -0.25
C GLU A 47 10.62 4.27 0.67
N ALA A 48 9.32 4.27 0.30
CA ALA A 48 8.26 4.81 1.14
C ALA A 48 8.14 4.05 2.48
N GLN A 49 8.23 2.72 2.46
CA GLN A 49 8.23 1.90 3.67
C GLN A 49 9.45 2.17 4.55
N VAL A 50 10.64 2.32 3.97
CA VAL A 50 11.87 2.66 4.71
C VAL A 50 11.74 4.05 5.34
N LEU A 51 11.30 5.05 4.58
CA LEU A 51 11.07 6.41 5.11
C LEU A 51 10.07 6.41 6.26
N LYS A 52 9.01 5.60 6.17
CA LYS A 52 8.03 5.43 7.24
C LYS A 52 8.65 4.80 8.48
N ASN A 53 9.47 3.77 8.32
CA ASN A 53 10.19 3.11 9.42
C ASN A 53 11.21 4.06 10.09
N LEU A 54 11.81 4.97 9.31
CA LEU A 54 12.67 6.04 9.81
C LEU A 54 11.89 7.18 10.50
N LYS A 55 10.55 7.05 10.62
CA LYS A 55 9.63 8.02 11.21
C LYS A 55 9.62 9.38 10.49
N ILE A 56 9.89 9.39 9.20
CA ILE A 56 9.73 10.60 8.39
C ILE A 56 8.22 10.90 8.27
N LYS A 57 7.85 12.14 8.57
CA LYS A 57 6.44 12.58 8.52
C LYS A 57 5.98 12.83 7.08
N GLY A 58 4.70 12.65 6.83
CA GLY A 58 4.08 12.97 5.55
C GLY A 58 4.41 11.99 4.41
N VAL A 59 4.97 10.80 4.72
CA VAL A 59 5.25 9.78 3.70
C VAL A 59 3.95 9.26 3.11
N ARG A 60 3.83 9.35 1.79
CA ARG A 60 2.70 8.84 1.00
C ARG A 60 3.10 7.53 0.33
N SER A 61 2.13 6.66 0.11
CA SER A 61 2.36 5.45 -0.67
C SER A 61 2.17 5.71 -2.17
N PRO A 62 3.02 5.14 -3.02
CA PRO A 62 2.86 5.27 -4.47
C PRO A 62 1.51 4.75 -5.01
N ILE A 63 0.79 3.90 -4.28
CA ILE A 63 -0.55 3.43 -4.66
C ILE A 63 -1.51 4.60 -4.94
N ALA A 64 -1.42 5.67 -4.16
CA ALA A 64 -2.31 6.83 -4.32
C ALA A 64 -2.12 7.58 -5.65
N PHE A 65 -0.96 7.45 -6.29
CA PHE A 65 -0.54 8.24 -7.45
C PHE A 65 -0.35 7.43 -8.73
N THR A 66 -0.05 6.13 -8.60
CA THR A 66 0.36 5.29 -9.72
C THR A 66 -0.52 4.06 -9.92
N TYR A 67 -1.61 3.94 -9.18
CA TYR A 67 -2.52 2.81 -9.27
C TYR A 67 -3.87 3.24 -9.84
N ASP A 68 -4.36 2.49 -10.82
CA ASP A 68 -5.53 2.87 -11.63
C ASP A 68 -6.87 2.58 -10.94
N TRP A 69 -6.85 1.94 -9.77
CA TRP A 69 -8.04 1.56 -9.01
C TRP A 69 -9.05 0.79 -9.87
N PRO A 70 -8.70 -0.43 -10.30
CA PRO A 70 -9.52 -1.20 -11.23
C PRO A 70 -10.87 -1.60 -10.63
N GLY A 71 -11.76 -2.07 -11.51
CA GLY A 71 -13.09 -2.53 -11.14
C GLY A 71 -14.18 -1.49 -11.42
N ILE A 72 -15.41 -1.93 -11.21
CA ILE A 72 -16.60 -1.10 -11.40
C ILE A 72 -16.80 -0.09 -10.27
N TYR A 73 -16.36 -0.41 -9.06
CA TYR A 73 -16.35 0.52 -7.95
C TYR A 73 -15.12 1.42 -8.01
N LYS A 74 -15.33 2.69 -7.71
CA LYS A 74 -14.25 3.65 -7.54
C LYS A 74 -14.09 3.98 -6.06
N PRO A 75 -12.87 3.96 -5.52
CA PRO A 75 -12.66 4.17 -4.09
C PRO A 75 -12.96 5.60 -3.66
N PHE A 76 -13.61 5.74 -2.53
CA PHE A 76 -13.71 7.01 -1.81
C PHE A 76 -12.34 7.45 -1.26
N ALA A 77 -12.21 8.73 -0.93
CA ALA A 77 -10.96 9.29 -0.40
C ALA A 77 -10.42 8.52 0.82
N HIS A 78 -11.29 8.18 1.79
CA HIS A 78 -10.90 7.41 2.97
C HIS A 78 -10.45 5.98 2.64
N GLN A 79 -11.01 5.35 1.60
CA GLN A 79 -10.59 4.01 1.15
C GLN A 79 -9.20 4.05 0.50
N LYS A 80 -8.90 5.09 -0.27
CA LYS A 80 -7.56 5.34 -0.81
C LYS A 80 -6.54 5.52 0.32
N THR A 81 -6.86 6.34 1.32
CA THR A 81 -6.02 6.52 2.52
C THR A 81 -5.82 5.21 3.27
N THR A 82 -6.86 4.38 3.38
CA THR A 82 -6.76 3.06 3.99
C THR A 82 -5.82 2.14 3.20
N ALA A 83 -5.95 2.10 1.88
CA ALA A 83 -5.08 1.29 1.04
C ALA A 83 -3.61 1.79 1.08
N GLU A 84 -3.38 3.10 1.12
CA GLU A 84 -2.05 3.66 1.38
C GLU A 84 -1.47 3.14 2.70
N PHE A 85 -2.26 3.22 3.77
CA PHE A 85 -1.84 2.74 5.09
C PHE A 85 -1.47 1.25 5.06
N LEU A 86 -2.31 0.41 4.45
CA LEU A 86 -2.09 -1.04 4.34
C LEU A 86 -0.81 -1.37 3.55
N THR A 87 -0.48 -0.61 2.52
CA THR A 87 0.74 -0.85 1.73
C THR A 87 2.02 -0.35 2.39
N LEU A 88 1.93 0.62 3.30
CA LEU A 88 3.08 1.16 4.02
C LEU A 88 3.48 0.35 5.26
N HIS A 89 2.59 -0.49 5.79
CA HIS A 89 2.81 -1.20 7.05
C HIS A 89 2.81 -2.71 6.82
N LYS A 90 3.88 -3.38 7.26
CA LYS A 90 3.99 -4.85 7.20
C LYS A 90 3.00 -5.57 8.14
N ARG A 91 2.67 -4.93 9.25
CA ARG A 91 1.71 -5.43 10.26
C ARG A 91 0.92 -4.24 10.77
N CYS A 92 -0.41 -4.33 10.70
CA CYS A 92 -1.27 -3.25 11.17
C CYS A 92 -2.67 -3.77 11.49
N TYR A 93 -3.42 -2.96 12.22
CA TYR A 93 -4.84 -3.13 12.46
C TYR A 93 -5.60 -2.02 11.75
N LEU A 94 -6.76 -2.35 11.21
CA LEU A 94 -7.68 -1.40 10.60
C LEU A 94 -8.96 -1.34 11.42
N LEU A 95 -9.08 -0.31 12.24
CA LEU A 95 -10.15 -0.12 13.23
C LEU A 95 -11.23 0.86 12.74
N SER A 96 -11.52 0.88 11.46
CA SER A 96 -12.60 1.70 10.90
C SER A 96 -13.96 1.10 11.22
N GLU A 97 -15.01 1.93 11.25
CA GLU A 97 -16.39 1.51 11.50
C GLU A 97 -16.92 0.54 10.44
N GLN A 98 -18.02 -0.13 10.74
CA GLN A 98 -18.72 -1.00 9.78
C GLN A 98 -19.22 -0.16 8.59
N GLY A 99 -19.34 -0.79 7.41
CA GLY A 99 -19.85 -0.11 6.21
C GLY A 99 -18.88 0.84 5.51
N THR A 100 -17.67 1.08 6.05
CA THR A 100 -16.68 2.00 5.44
C THR A 100 -15.94 1.43 4.22
N GLY A 101 -16.30 0.22 3.77
CA GLY A 101 -15.68 -0.41 2.60
C GLY A 101 -14.24 -0.89 2.81
N LYS A 102 -13.92 -1.35 4.03
CA LYS A 102 -12.60 -1.92 4.37
C LYS A 102 -12.18 -3.05 3.45
N THR A 103 -13.13 -3.91 3.08
CA THR A 103 -12.91 -5.05 2.17
C THR A 103 -12.37 -4.57 0.82
N GLY A 104 -13.02 -3.59 0.20
CA GLY A 104 -12.55 -3.00 -1.06
C GLY A 104 -11.17 -2.37 -0.94
N ALA A 105 -10.94 -1.59 0.11
CA ALA A 105 -9.62 -0.97 0.36
C ALA A 105 -8.51 -2.03 0.53
N ALA A 106 -8.79 -3.13 1.24
CA ALA A 106 -7.87 -4.24 1.39
C ALA A 106 -7.62 -4.97 0.06
N LEU A 107 -8.65 -5.21 -0.73
CA LEU A 107 -8.53 -5.85 -2.04
C LEU A 107 -7.67 -5.03 -3.00
N TRP A 108 -7.86 -3.72 -3.08
CA TRP A 108 -7.00 -2.84 -3.89
C TRP A 108 -5.56 -2.80 -3.40
N ALA A 109 -5.34 -2.77 -2.09
CA ALA A 109 -3.99 -2.84 -1.52
C ALA A 109 -3.30 -4.18 -1.86
N ILE A 110 -4.00 -5.31 -1.74
CA ILE A 110 -3.52 -6.63 -2.13
C ILE A 110 -3.20 -6.68 -3.63
N ASP A 111 -4.11 -6.20 -4.48
CA ASP A 111 -3.91 -6.18 -5.93
C ASP A 111 -2.68 -5.34 -6.32
N TYR A 112 -2.52 -4.17 -5.72
CA TYR A 112 -1.34 -3.34 -5.91
C TYR A 112 -0.05 -4.06 -5.51
N LEU A 113 -0.02 -4.73 -4.36
CA LEU A 113 1.15 -5.49 -3.89
C LEU A 113 1.47 -6.68 -4.80
N LEU A 114 0.46 -7.38 -5.31
CA LEU A 114 0.61 -8.45 -6.32
C LEU A 114 1.17 -7.90 -7.63
N THR A 115 0.62 -6.80 -8.14
CA THR A 115 1.06 -6.12 -9.37
C THR A 115 2.51 -5.65 -9.27
N LYS A 116 2.90 -5.11 -8.11
CA LYS A 116 4.29 -4.72 -7.83
C LYS A 116 5.20 -5.90 -7.47
N LYS A 117 4.70 -7.15 -7.53
CA LYS A 117 5.43 -8.39 -7.19
C LYS A 117 6.03 -8.39 -5.77
N LYS A 118 5.41 -7.65 -4.84
CA LYS A 118 5.82 -7.62 -3.43
C LYS A 118 5.31 -8.82 -2.65
N ILE A 119 4.20 -9.37 -3.08
CA ILE A 119 3.63 -10.63 -2.60
C ILE A 119 3.30 -11.53 -3.79
N LYS A 120 3.29 -12.83 -3.57
CA LYS A 120 2.93 -13.83 -4.60
C LYS A 120 1.48 -14.28 -4.46
N ARG A 121 0.96 -14.30 -3.24
CA ARG A 121 -0.40 -14.75 -2.88
C ARG A 121 -0.88 -13.95 -1.68
N ALA A 122 -2.19 -13.87 -1.51
CA ALA A 122 -2.83 -13.33 -0.31
C ALA A 122 -3.76 -14.39 0.27
N LEU A 123 -3.72 -14.57 1.58
CA LEU A 123 -4.66 -15.40 2.31
C LEU A 123 -5.59 -14.51 3.12
N ILE A 124 -6.89 -14.72 2.93
CA ILE A 124 -7.94 -14.03 3.69
C ILE A 124 -8.60 -15.04 4.61
N VAL A 125 -8.55 -14.77 5.91
CA VAL A 125 -9.23 -15.57 6.92
C VAL A 125 -10.43 -14.79 7.45
N CYS A 126 -11.62 -15.35 7.29
CA CYS A 126 -12.85 -14.68 7.69
C CYS A 126 -13.92 -15.72 8.08
N PRO A 127 -15.00 -15.33 8.78
CA PRO A 127 -16.14 -16.19 9.01
C PRO A 127 -16.76 -16.70 7.70
N MET A 128 -17.25 -17.95 7.72
CA MET A 128 -17.83 -18.60 6.53
C MET A 128 -19.00 -17.79 5.94
N SER A 129 -19.80 -17.15 6.78
CA SER A 129 -20.97 -16.36 6.37
C SER A 129 -20.65 -15.19 5.44
N ILE A 130 -19.46 -14.58 5.57
CA ILE A 130 -19.04 -13.42 4.77
C ILE A 130 -18.02 -13.77 3.66
N MET A 131 -17.60 -15.01 3.59
CA MET A 131 -16.58 -15.46 2.64
C MET A 131 -17.00 -15.19 1.20
N ARG A 132 -18.21 -15.62 0.82
CA ARG A 132 -18.74 -15.41 -0.54
C ARG A 132 -19.49 -14.09 -0.67
N SER A 133 -20.32 -13.73 0.31
CA SER A 133 -21.21 -12.59 0.26
C SER A 133 -20.49 -11.23 0.32
N ALA A 134 -19.35 -11.17 0.99
CA ALA A 134 -18.54 -9.95 1.06
C ALA A 134 -17.25 -10.08 0.24
N TRP A 135 -16.33 -10.99 0.62
CA TRP A 135 -15.00 -11.01 0.02
C TRP A 135 -14.99 -11.38 -1.47
N VAL A 136 -15.68 -12.46 -1.85
CA VAL A 136 -15.73 -12.85 -3.29
C VAL A 136 -16.53 -11.83 -4.08
N ALA A 137 -17.70 -11.41 -3.57
CA ALA A 137 -18.54 -10.45 -4.26
C ALA A 137 -17.84 -9.09 -4.47
N ASP A 138 -17.15 -8.57 -3.44
CA ASP A 138 -16.41 -7.30 -3.57
C ASP A 138 -15.17 -7.45 -4.46
N ALA A 139 -14.54 -8.62 -4.46
CA ALA A 139 -13.41 -8.86 -5.35
C ALA A 139 -13.80 -8.80 -6.83
N PHE A 140 -14.96 -9.35 -7.21
CA PHE A 140 -15.49 -9.18 -8.57
C PHE A 140 -15.79 -7.73 -8.93
N LYS A 141 -16.10 -6.89 -7.95
CA LYS A 141 -16.39 -5.47 -8.17
C LYS A 141 -15.13 -4.59 -8.17
N CYS A 142 -14.11 -4.95 -7.41
CA CYS A 142 -12.91 -4.15 -7.23
C CYS A 142 -11.72 -4.64 -8.07
N VAL A 143 -11.52 -5.97 -8.17
CA VAL A 143 -10.32 -6.59 -8.75
C VAL A 143 -10.65 -7.83 -9.58
N MET A 144 -11.66 -7.74 -10.43
CA MET A 144 -12.23 -8.84 -11.22
C MET A 144 -11.21 -9.61 -12.09
N HIS A 145 -10.06 -9.03 -12.36
CA HIS A 145 -8.97 -9.66 -13.12
C HIS A 145 -8.12 -10.65 -12.29
N ARG A 146 -8.41 -10.75 -10.97
CA ARG A 146 -7.70 -11.69 -10.07
C ARG A 146 -8.49 -12.98 -9.88
N ASN A 147 -7.76 -14.09 -9.86
CA ASN A 147 -8.34 -15.39 -9.49
C ASN A 147 -8.52 -15.47 -7.97
N ILE A 148 -9.69 -15.92 -7.56
CA ILE A 148 -10.06 -16.07 -6.14
C ILE A 148 -10.60 -17.46 -5.94
N ASN A 149 -9.95 -18.21 -5.07
CA ASN A 149 -10.37 -19.54 -4.67
C ASN A 149 -10.88 -19.52 -3.23
N VAL A 150 -11.99 -20.20 -2.98
CA VAL A 150 -12.58 -20.32 -1.66
C VAL A 150 -12.25 -21.69 -1.08
N ALA A 151 -11.37 -21.72 -0.10
CA ALA A 151 -11.00 -22.95 0.62
C ALA A 151 -12.02 -23.22 1.75
N SER A 152 -13.15 -23.85 1.42
CA SER A 152 -14.18 -24.26 2.38
C SER A 152 -14.59 -25.70 2.14
N GLY A 153 -15.04 -26.41 3.20
CA GLY A 153 -15.45 -27.80 3.11
C GLY A 153 -14.51 -28.77 3.82
N THR A 154 -14.54 -30.04 3.46
CA THR A 154 -13.68 -31.09 4.01
C THR A 154 -12.22 -30.88 3.59
N LYS A 155 -11.30 -31.67 4.19
CA LYS A 155 -9.88 -31.61 3.84
C LYS A 155 -9.67 -31.90 2.35
N GLU A 156 -10.36 -32.91 1.83
CA GLU A 156 -10.30 -33.34 0.43
C GLU A 156 -10.77 -32.25 -0.52
N GLN A 157 -11.91 -31.60 -0.21
CA GLN A 157 -12.48 -30.50 -1.01
C GLN A 157 -11.65 -29.21 -1.02
N ARG A 158 -10.65 -29.10 -0.14
CA ARG A 158 -9.78 -27.93 -0.07
C ARG A 158 -8.43 -28.11 -0.79
N THR A 159 -8.17 -29.33 -1.26
CA THR A 159 -6.88 -29.70 -1.90
C THR A 159 -6.96 -29.65 -3.43
N ASP A 160 -8.16 -29.66 -3.99
CA ASP A 160 -8.43 -29.48 -5.42
C ASP A 160 -8.54 -27.98 -5.78
#